data_73590fd162c8c2f2fdde61c10dce7ab1
#
_entry.id   73590fd162c8c2f2fdde61c10dce7ab1
#
_cell.length_a   1.000
_cell.length_b   1.000
_cell.length_c   1.000
_cell.angle_alpha   90.00
_cell.angle_beta   90.00
_cell.angle_gamma   90.00
#
_symmetry.space_group_name_H-M   'P 1'
#
loop_
_entity.id
_entity.type
_entity.pdbx_description
1 polymer ?
#
loop_
_entity_poly.entity_id
_entity_poly.type
_entity_poly.pdbx_seq_one_letter_code
_entity_poly.pdbx_strand_id
1 'polypeptide(L)'
;IFTTIRGTAFFSVNNLMNILRSMSVVTIFALAATVSMAPDGFDMSAGTLGTFSAYVFAALFLWFGAPLWLAIVLTIAFTMVMYLLTMFLILVCKIPDMLATCALQFVHAGLGLAFTGGSAVSAGLSAPKWFGAFHGGDITPIRKGWTNGSMNIGKSPYIIIIMLLCVVVCWVLLERTKHGRYLYAMGGNKTAAKLSGINVKKYRFMAGMFAAVFIAVAGIVVCSRNSAAQI
;
A
#
# COMPACT_ATOMS: atom_id res chain seq x y z
N ILE A 1 26.48 21.14 -1.09
CA ILE A 1 25.70 22.02 -0.20
C ILE A 1 25.41 21.31 1.13
N PHE A 2 24.72 20.13 1.17
CA PHE A 2 24.41 19.43 2.42
C PHE A 2 25.63 18.91 3.18
N THR A 3 26.67 18.50 2.48
CA THR A 3 27.95 18.05 3.07
C THR A 3 28.76 19.20 3.67
N THR A 4 28.68 20.41 3.12
CA THR A 4 29.34 21.58 3.67
C THR A 4 28.69 22.11 4.96
N ILE A 5 27.36 21.87 5.11
CA ILE A 5 26.62 22.35 6.29
C ILE A 5 26.67 21.33 7.45
N ARG A 6 26.60 20.03 7.17
CA ARG A 6 26.51 18.95 8.18
C ARG A 6 27.81 18.12 8.33
N GLY A 7 28.83 18.39 7.52
CA GLY A 7 30.11 17.68 7.57
C GLY A 7 30.01 16.18 7.35
N THR A 8 30.84 15.39 7.99
CA THR A 8 30.94 13.93 7.87
C THR A 8 29.69 13.18 8.37
N ALA A 9 28.83 13.83 9.18
CA ALA A 9 27.60 13.21 9.69
C ALA A 9 26.58 12.86 8.57
N PHE A 10 26.63 13.58 7.43
CA PHE A 10 25.74 13.28 6.30
C PHE A 10 26.05 11.93 5.65
N PHE A 11 27.32 11.57 5.53
CA PHE A 11 27.76 10.29 4.96
C PHE A 11 27.87 9.16 6.00
N SER A 12 27.32 9.35 7.20
CA SER A 12 27.31 8.26 8.15
C SER A 12 26.45 7.09 7.63
N VAL A 13 26.88 5.85 7.85
CA VAL A 13 26.16 4.64 7.45
C VAL A 13 24.70 4.66 7.97
N ASN A 14 24.50 5.14 9.20
CA ASN A 14 23.18 5.25 9.80
C ASN A 14 22.25 6.23 9.03
N ASN A 15 22.78 7.38 8.60
CA ASN A 15 22.01 8.34 7.84
C ASN A 15 21.66 7.80 6.45
N LEU A 16 22.60 7.15 5.78
CA LEU A 16 22.38 6.52 4.48
C LEU A 16 21.31 5.43 4.55
N MET A 17 21.35 4.58 5.58
CA MET A 17 20.33 3.57 5.84
C MET A 17 18.95 4.19 6.11
N ASN A 18 18.88 5.31 6.82
CA ASN A 18 17.62 6.02 7.05
C ASN A 18 17.04 6.62 5.76
N ILE A 19 17.90 7.16 4.90
CA ILE A 19 17.48 7.65 3.57
C ILE A 19 16.92 6.49 2.74
N LEU A 20 17.64 5.37 2.63
CA LEU A 20 17.20 4.19 1.88
C LEU A 20 15.86 3.65 2.40
N ARG A 21 15.65 3.60 3.71
CA ARG A 21 14.37 3.20 4.31
C ARG A 21 13.24 4.17 3.94
N SER A 22 13.52 5.48 3.92
CA SER A 22 12.54 6.49 3.53
C SER A 22 12.15 6.36 2.05
N MET A 23 13.14 6.16 1.20
CA MET A 23 12.95 5.96 -0.23
C MET A 23 12.19 4.67 -0.53
N SER A 24 12.36 3.62 0.29
CA SER A 24 11.71 2.32 0.06
C SER A 24 10.18 2.43 0.04
N VAL A 25 9.58 3.20 0.94
CA VAL A 25 8.13 3.42 0.98
C VAL A 25 7.65 4.11 -0.29
N VAL A 26 8.30 5.22 -0.65
CA VAL A 26 7.94 6.00 -1.85
C VAL A 26 8.11 5.15 -3.10
N THR A 27 9.17 4.35 -3.18
CA THR A 27 9.42 3.45 -4.31
C THR A 27 8.30 2.44 -4.48
N ILE A 28 7.82 1.79 -3.40
CA ILE A 28 6.74 0.79 -3.52
C ILE A 28 5.43 1.45 -3.99
N PHE A 29 5.09 2.65 -3.50
CA PHE A 29 3.95 3.41 -4.03
C PHE A 29 4.14 3.81 -5.49
N ALA A 30 5.34 4.22 -5.88
CA ALA A 30 5.67 4.54 -7.26
C ALA A 30 5.52 3.32 -8.19
N LEU A 31 5.88 2.11 -7.74
CA LEU A 31 5.65 0.88 -8.49
C LEU A 31 4.16 0.59 -8.68
N ALA A 32 3.34 0.80 -7.65
CA ALA A 32 1.89 0.69 -7.77
C ALA A 32 1.33 1.65 -8.84
N ALA A 33 1.76 2.92 -8.79
CA ALA A 33 1.39 3.92 -9.78
C ALA A 33 1.87 3.54 -11.19
N THR A 34 3.11 3.07 -11.34
CA THR A 34 3.67 2.62 -12.63
C THR A 34 2.81 1.51 -13.26
N VAL A 35 2.41 0.52 -12.49
CA VAL A 35 1.58 -0.59 -12.98
C VAL A 35 0.18 -0.09 -13.36
N SER A 36 -0.40 0.85 -12.59
CA SER A 36 -1.70 1.45 -12.90
C SER A 36 -1.65 2.34 -14.15
N MET A 37 -0.55 3.09 -14.34
CA MET A 37 -0.36 4.02 -15.47
C MET A 37 0.02 3.32 -16.77
N ALA A 38 0.61 2.14 -16.73
CA ALA A 38 1.03 1.40 -17.92
C ALA A 38 -0.11 1.21 -18.96
N PRO A 39 -1.37 0.90 -18.60
CA PRO A 39 -2.49 0.83 -19.52
C PRO A 39 -3.23 2.17 -19.71
N ASP A 40 -2.56 3.33 -19.53
CA ASP A 40 -3.17 4.66 -19.56
C ASP A 40 -4.26 4.84 -18.47
N GLY A 41 -3.98 4.35 -17.26
CA GLY A 41 -4.78 4.56 -16.06
C GLY A 41 -4.11 5.57 -15.14
N PHE A 42 -4.87 6.44 -14.46
CA PHE A 42 -4.34 7.35 -13.46
C PHE A 42 -5.05 7.12 -12.13
N ASP A 43 -4.28 6.82 -11.08
CA ASP A 43 -4.83 6.50 -9.76
C ASP A 43 -4.34 7.48 -8.70
N MET A 44 -5.25 8.39 -8.29
CA MET A 44 -5.00 9.35 -7.21
C MET A 44 -5.29 8.73 -5.83
N SER A 45 -6.03 7.63 -5.76
CA SER A 45 -6.46 7.03 -4.49
C SER A 45 -5.40 6.14 -3.84
N ALA A 46 -4.30 5.84 -4.54
CA ALA A 46 -3.27 4.89 -4.09
C ALA A 46 -2.69 5.25 -2.71
N GLY A 47 -2.44 6.54 -2.45
CA GLY A 47 -1.90 7.01 -1.17
C GLY A 47 -2.86 6.78 0.00
N THR A 48 -4.12 7.21 -0.14
CA THR A 48 -5.15 7.08 0.90
C THR A 48 -5.58 5.63 1.11
N LEU A 49 -5.67 4.84 0.05
CA LEU A 49 -5.91 3.41 0.16
C LEU A 49 -4.74 2.69 0.85
N GLY A 50 -3.49 3.11 0.57
CA GLY A 50 -2.31 2.58 1.27
C GLY A 50 -2.32 2.92 2.76
N THR A 51 -2.71 4.16 3.13
CA THR A 51 -2.88 4.54 4.53
C THR A 51 -4.01 3.75 5.18
N PHE A 52 -5.14 3.57 4.50
CA PHE A 52 -6.24 2.76 5.01
C PHE A 52 -5.83 1.28 5.18
N SER A 53 -5.05 0.72 4.26
CA SER A 53 -4.48 -0.63 4.42
C SER A 53 -3.55 -0.73 5.63
N ALA A 54 -2.77 0.32 5.92
CA ALA A 54 -1.93 0.40 7.12
C ALA A 54 -2.77 0.35 8.41
N TYR A 55 -3.93 1.03 8.44
CA TYR A 55 -4.87 0.94 9.57
C TYR A 55 -5.42 -0.45 9.75
N VAL A 56 -5.88 -1.08 8.68
CA VAL A 56 -6.43 -2.45 8.74
C VAL A 56 -5.36 -3.43 9.22
N PHE A 57 -4.14 -3.30 8.73
CA PHE A 57 -3.02 -4.12 9.19
C PHE A 57 -2.72 -3.91 10.69
N ALA A 58 -2.64 -2.65 11.12
CA ALA A 58 -2.42 -2.32 12.54
C ALA A 58 -3.55 -2.86 13.42
N ALA A 59 -4.79 -2.71 13.00
CA ALA A 59 -5.95 -3.21 13.74
C ALA A 59 -5.95 -4.74 13.84
N LEU A 60 -5.72 -5.44 12.74
CA LEU A 60 -5.66 -6.92 12.74
C LEU A 60 -4.56 -7.43 13.66
N PHE A 61 -3.41 -6.77 13.67
CA PHE A 61 -2.28 -7.17 14.48
C PHE A 61 -2.43 -6.75 15.95
N LEU A 62 -2.83 -5.49 16.22
CA LEU A 62 -2.87 -4.92 17.57
C LEU A 62 -4.17 -5.22 18.32
N TRP A 63 -5.32 -5.17 17.64
CA TRP A 63 -6.62 -5.30 18.27
C TRP A 63 -7.14 -6.73 18.26
N PHE A 64 -6.95 -7.43 17.13
CA PHE A 64 -7.43 -8.81 16.99
C PHE A 64 -6.38 -9.87 17.37
N GLY A 65 -5.11 -9.47 17.58
CA GLY A 65 -4.05 -10.41 17.93
C GLY A 65 -3.75 -11.44 16.85
N ALA A 66 -4.08 -11.12 15.59
CA ALA A 66 -3.86 -12.03 14.48
C ALA A 66 -2.36 -12.31 14.30
N PRO A 67 -1.96 -13.56 13.99
CA PRO A 67 -0.57 -13.85 13.65
C PRO A 67 -0.14 -13.04 12.43
N LEU A 68 1.12 -12.64 12.36
CA LEU A 68 1.67 -11.73 11.36
C LEU A 68 1.31 -12.12 9.91
N TRP A 69 1.46 -13.41 9.59
CA TRP A 69 1.15 -13.91 8.24
C TRP A 69 -0.32 -13.73 7.87
N LEU A 70 -1.23 -13.95 8.84
CA LEU A 70 -2.67 -13.79 8.63
C LEU A 70 -3.03 -12.31 8.46
N ALA A 71 -2.44 -11.42 9.28
CA ALA A 71 -2.64 -9.98 9.16
C ALA A 71 -2.19 -9.47 7.77
N ILE A 72 -1.05 -9.94 7.26
CA ILE A 72 -0.57 -9.60 5.92
C ILE A 72 -1.57 -10.05 4.84
N VAL A 73 -1.98 -11.33 4.85
CA VAL A 73 -2.90 -11.90 3.86
C VAL A 73 -4.24 -11.17 3.88
N LEU A 74 -4.81 -10.95 5.06
CA LEU A 74 -6.10 -10.26 5.19
C LEU A 74 -6.02 -8.79 4.75
N THR A 75 -4.91 -8.11 5.03
CA THR A 75 -4.71 -6.73 4.56
C THR A 75 -4.62 -6.66 3.04
N ILE A 76 -3.89 -7.57 2.41
CA ILE A 76 -3.82 -7.65 0.95
C ILE A 76 -5.22 -7.92 0.38
N ALA A 77 -5.93 -8.91 0.90
CA ALA A 77 -7.28 -9.24 0.45
C ALA A 77 -8.24 -8.05 0.61
N PHE A 78 -8.19 -7.36 1.75
CA PHE A 78 -8.99 -6.17 2.01
C PHE A 78 -8.69 -5.04 0.99
N THR A 79 -7.42 -4.75 0.76
CA THR A 79 -7.00 -3.71 -0.20
C THR A 79 -7.44 -4.06 -1.62
N MET A 80 -7.35 -5.34 -2.01
CA MET A 80 -7.85 -5.82 -3.30
C MET A 80 -9.37 -5.63 -3.41
N VAL A 81 -10.14 -5.93 -2.37
CA VAL A 81 -11.59 -5.73 -2.35
C VAL A 81 -11.95 -4.24 -2.48
N MET A 82 -11.25 -3.35 -1.76
CA MET A 82 -11.45 -1.90 -1.91
C MET A 82 -11.09 -1.42 -3.33
N TYR A 83 -10.04 -1.96 -3.91
CA TYR A 83 -9.65 -1.61 -5.28
C TYR A 83 -10.63 -2.18 -6.34
N LEU A 84 -11.35 -3.25 -6.06
CA LEU A 84 -12.44 -3.73 -6.92
C LEU A 84 -13.52 -2.67 -7.11
N LEU A 85 -13.83 -1.89 -6.07
CA LEU A 85 -14.78 -0.77 -6.18
C LEU A 85 -14.26 0.28 -7.17
N THR A 86 -12.98 0.63 -7.13
CA THR A 86 -12.34 1.52 -8.10
C THR A 86 -12.48 0.97 -9.52
N MET A 87 -12.14 -0.28 -9.71
CA MET A 87 -12.23 -0.93 -11.03
C MET A 87 -13.68 -1.03 -11.53
N PHE A 88 -14.64 -1.27 -10.63
CA PHE A 88 -16.06 -1.28 -10.97
C PHE A 88 -16.52 0.07 -11.52
N LEU A 89 -16.20 1.17 -10.83
CA LEU A 89 -16.57 2.53 -11.27
C LEU A 89 -15.96 2.87 -12.64
N ILE A 90 -14.71 2.48 -12.87
CA ILE A 90 -14.00 2.79 -14.12
C ILE A 90 -14.46 1.89 -15.27
N LEU A 91 -14.55 0.58 -15.08
CA LEU A 91 -14.76 -0.38 -16.17
C LEU A 91 -16.24 -0.64 -16.47
N VAL A 92 -17.10 -0.56 -15.44
CA VAL A 92 -18.55 -0.83 -15.58
C VAL A 92 -19.32 0.48 -15.71
N CYS A 93 -19.16 1.40 -14.76
CA CYS A 93 -19.83 2.71 -14.80
C CYS A 93 -19.21 3.67 -15.81
N LYS A 94 -18.02 3.35 -16.37
CA LYS A 94 -17.29 4.16 -17.37
C LYS A 94 -16.99 5.58 -16.89
N ILE A 95 -16.79 5.76 -15.60
CA ILE A 95 -16.38 7.05 -15.03
C ILE A 95 -14.90 7.29 -15.39
N PRO A 96 -14.49 8.50 -15.79
CA PRO A 96 -13.08 8.82 -16.01
C PRO A 96 -12.24 8.51 -14.77
N ASP A 97 -11.04 7.96 -14.98
CA ASP A 97 -10.13 7.47 -13.93
C ASP A 97 -9.85 8.51 -12.87
N MET A 98 -9.46 9.71 -13.30
CA MET A 98 -9.15 10.81 -12.37
C MET A 98 -10.33 11.15 -11.46
N LEU A 99 -11.55 11.18 -12.03
CA LEU A 99 -12.75 11.52 -11.27
C LEU A 99 -13.11 10.42 -10.26
N ALA A 100 -13.09 9.16 -10.71
CA ALA A 100 -13.40 8.01 -9.86
C ALA A 100 -12.39 7.86 -8.71
N THR A 101 -11.09 7.96 -9.01
CA THR A 101 -10.03 7.78 -8.00
C THR A 101 -9.94 8.98 -7.05
N CYS A 102 -10.18 10.20 -7.54
CA CYS A 102 -10.25 11.39 -6.68
C CYS A 102 -11.43 11.30 -5.69
N ALA A 103 -12.61 10.87 -6.14
CA ALA A 103 -13.76 10.67 -5.23
C ALA A 103 -13.47 9.57 -4.20
N LEU A 104 -12.89 8.44 -4.63
CA LEU A 104 -12.54 7.33 -3.75
C LEU A 104 -11.43 7.68 -2.77
N GLN A 105 -10.53 8.60 -3.11
CA GLN A 105 -9.54 9.12 -2.18
C GLN A 105 -10.20 9.68 -0.91
N PHE A 106 -11.25 10.49 -1.05
CA PHE A 106 -11.99 11.04 0.10
C PHE A 106 -12.79 9.97 0.84
N VAL A 107 -13.34 8.99 0.12
CA VAL A 107 -14.05 7.85 0.73
C VAL A 107 -13.07 7.04 1.59
N HIS A 108 -11.90 6.67 1.07
CA HIS A 108 -10.89 5.90 1.83
C HIS A 108 -10.40 6.69 3.05
N ALA A 109 -10.14 8.00 2.90
CA ALA A 109 -9.75 8.86 4.02
C ALA A 109 -10.85 8.93 5.08
N GLY A 110 -12.09 9.16 4.66
CA GLY A 110 -13.26 9.23 5.57
C GLY A 110 -13.52 7.91 6.29
N LEU A 111 -13.43 6.77 5.58
CA LEU A 111 -13.54 5.44 6.19
C LEU A 111 -12.40 5.18 7.17
N GLY A 112 -11.16 5.57 6.84
CA GLY A 112 -10.02 5.47 7.73
C GLY A 112 -10.23 6.25 9.03
N LEU A 113 -10.69 7.51 8.93
CA LEU A 113 -11.03 8.34 10.09
C LEU A 113 -12.17 7.74 10.92
N ALA A 114 -13.23 7.29 10.28
CA ALA A 114 -14.36 6.66 10.96
C ALA A 114 -13.94 5.37 11.69
N PHE A 115 -13.08 4.57 11.05
CA PHE A 115 -12.57 3.33 11.62
C PHE A 115 -11.69 3.55 12.84
N THR A 116 -10.86 4.60 12.83
CA THR A 116 -9.92 4.90 13.91
C THR A 116 -10.45 5.87 14.96
N GLY A 117 -11.63 6.45 14.72
CA GLY A 117 -12.17 7.53 15.55
C GLY A 117 -11.33 8.81 15.51
N GLY A 118 -10.59 9.03 14.41
CA GLY A 118 -9.70 10.17 14.23
C GLY A 118 -8.37 10.08 14.98
N SER A 119 -8.08 8.93 15.60
CA SER A 119 -6.85 8.70 16.36
C SER A 119 -5.85 7.86 15.58
N ALA A 120 -4.55 8.08 15.81
CA ALA A 120 -3.52 7.20 15.25
C ALA A 120 -3.61 5.80 15.88
N VAL A 121 -3.59 4.76 15.06
CA VAL A 121 -3.52 3.38 15.56
C VAL A 121 -2.04 3.06 15.85
N SER A 122 -1.67 3.07 17.11
CA SER A 122 -0.31 2.78 17.56
C SER A 122 -0.31 1.80 18.74
N ALA A 123 0.83 1.19 18.99
CA ALA A 123 1.00 0.24 20.12
C ALA A 123 0.74 0.85 21.50
N GLY A 124 0.72 2.18 21.62
CA GLY A 124 0.51 2.89 22.88
C GLY A 124 -0.93 3.37 23.12
N LEU A 125 -1.79 3.33 22.10
CA LEU A 125 -3.18 3.80 22.22
C LEU A 125 -4.14 2.62 22.40
N SER A 126 -5.08 2.79 23.35
CA SER A 126 -6.18 1.87 23.54
C SER A 126 -7.09 1.86 22.32
N ALA A 127 -7.63 0.69 21.97
CA ALA A 127 -8.62 0.56 20.93
C ALA A 127 -9.82 1.49 21.17
N PRO A 128 -10.49 1.97 20.11
CA PRO A 128 -11.70 2.78 20.25
C PRO A 128 -12.75 2.08 21.13
N LYS A 129 -13.54 2.86 21.89
CA LYS A 129 -14.55 2.32 22.83
C LYS A 129 -15.56 1.36 22.20
N TRP A 130 -15.92 1.56 20.93
CA TRP A 130 -16.82 0.67 20.20
C TRP A 130 -16.21 -0.73 19.96
N PHE A 131 -14.89 -0.83 19.90
CA PHE A 131 -14.18 -2.08 19.71
C PHE A 131 -14.19 -2.93 20.99
N GLY A 132 -14.09 -2.30 22.17
CA GLY A 132 -14.18 -2.98 23.46
C GLY A 132 -15.51 -3.71 23.66
N ALA A 133 -16.60 -3.21 23.07
CA ALA A 133 -17.90 -3.86 23.09
C ALA A 133 -17.92 -5.21 22.32
N PHE A 134 -17.05 -5.37 21.34
CA PHE A 134 -16.96 -6.61 20.55
C PHE A 134 -15.93 -7.60 21.09
N HIS A 135 -14.90 -7.15 21.78
CA HIS A 135 -13.75 -8.01 22.12
C HIS A 135 -13.68 -8.45 23.59
N GLY A 136 -14.42 -7.80 24.51
CA GLY A 136 -14.61 -8.25 25.90
C GLY A 136 -13.33 -8.63 26.70
N GLY A 137 -12.14 -8.32 26.20
CA GLY A 137 -10.86 -8.81 26.72
C GLY A 137 -9.78 -7.75 26.83
N ASP A 138 -8.84 -7.98 27.76
CA ASP A 138 -7.68 -7.15 28.00
C ASP A 138 -6.67 -7.29 26.83
N ILE A 139 -6.39 -6.19 26.12
CA ILE A 139 -5.43 -6.14 25.00
C ILE A 139 -3.96 -6.01 25.44
N THR A 140 -3.69 -6.03 26.75
CA THR A 140 -2.34 -5.91 27.32
C THR A 140 -1.33 -6.95 26.80
N PRO A 141 -1.68 -8.24 26.55
CA PRO A 141 -0.73 -9.22 26.03
C PRO A 141 -0.29 -8.91 24.59
N ILE A 142 -1.17 -8.33 23.78
CA ILE A 142 -0.90 -7.98 22.39
C ILE A 142 0.09 -6.81 22.32
N ARG A 143 -0.06 -5.82 23.20
CA ARG A 143 0.84 -4.68 23.36
C ARG A 143 2.28 -5.12 23.68
N LYS A 144 2.47 -6.15 24.50
CA LYS A 144 3.80 -6.70 24.84
C LYS A 144 4.51 -7.31 23.63
N GLY A 145 3.79 -7.96 22.71
CA GLY A 145 4.36 -8.52 21.49
C GLY A 145 4.93 -7.43 20.55
N TRP A 146 4.27 -6.27 20.46
CA TRP A 146 4.76 -5.12 19.67
C TRP A 146 5.99 -4.47 20.30
N THR A 147 6.01 -4.29 21.62
CA THR A 147 7.14 -3.67 22.34
C THR A 147 8.35 -4.59 22.43
N ASN A 148 8.17 -5.89 22.43
CA ASN A 148 9.24 -6.90 22.55
C ASN A 148 9.91 -7.27 21.21
N GLY A 149 9.75 -6.48 20.18
CA GLY A 149 10.59 -6.56 18.98
C GLY A 149 10.19 -7.61 17.95
N SER A 150 9.03 -8.27 18.06
CA SER A 150 8.54 -9.19 17.03
C SER A 150 8.26 -8.50 15.68
N MET A 151 8.16 -7.18 15.65
CA MET A 151 7.99 -6.36 14.47
C MET A 151 9.15 -5.37 14.24
N ASN A 152 10.39 -5.80 14.42
CA ASN A 152 11.57 -5.00 14.09
C ASN A 152 11.82 -4.85 12.57
N ILE A 153 10.81 -5.10 11.74
CA ILE A 153 10.90 -4.89 10.28
C ILE A 153 11.28 -3.43 9.98
N GLY A 154 10.77 -2.47 10.77
CA GLY A 154 11.04 -1.04 10.57
C GLY A 154 12.46 -0.58 10.91
N LYS A 155 13.19 -1.27 11.78
CA LYS A 155 14.57 -0.93 12.16
C LYS A 155 15.62 -1.72 11.37
N SER A 156 15.23 -2.80 10.71
CA SER A 156 16.13 -3.73 10.04
C SER A 156 16.23 -3.42 8.52
N PRO A 157 17.23 -3.94 7.83
CA PRO A 157 17.38 -3.82 6.38
C PRO A 157 16.25 -4.50 5.59
N TYR A 158 15.33 -5.22 6.26
CA TYR A 158 14.23 -5.95 5.62
C TYR A 158 13.32 -5.06 4.75
N ILE A 159 13.09 -3.80 5.13
CA ILE A 159 12.30 -2.85 4.31
C ILE A 159 12.95 -2.66 2.93
N ILE A 160 14.28 -2.53 2.91
CA ILE A 160 15.04 -2.36 1.67
C ILE A 160 14.95 -3.64 0.82
N ILE A 161 15.02 -4.81 1.46
CA ILE A 161 14.88 -6.11 0.78
C ILE A 161 13.49 -6.26 0.18
N ILE A 162 12.44 -5.89 0.92
CA ILE A 162 11.05 -5.89 0.44
C ILE A 162 10.91 -4.96 -0.77
N MET A 163 11.47 -3.75 -0.70
CA MET A 163 11.47 -2.81 -1.82
C MET A 163 12.14 -3.41 -3.05
N LEU A 164 13.35 -3.97 -2.91
CA LEU A 164 14.07 -4.60 -4.03
C LEU A 164 13.29 -5.77 -4.62
N LEU A 165 12.67 -6.60 -3.79
CA LEU A 165 11.81 -7.68 -4.24
C LEU A 165 10.62 -7.14 -5.05
N CYS A 166 9.95 -6.08 -4.56
CA CYS A 166 8.86 -5.43 -5.28
C CYS A 166 9.32 -4.86 -6.63
N VAL A 167 10.51 -4.23 -6.68
CA VAL A 167 11.10 -3.72 -7.93
C VAL A 167 11.32 -4.86 -8.92
N VAL A 168 11.92 -5.97 -8.48
CA VAL A 168 12.18 -7.14 -9.33
C VAL A 168 10.86 -7.74 -9.83
N VAL A 169 9.87 -7.91 -8.95
CA VAL A 169 8.56 -8.45 -9.33
C VAL A 169 7.88 -7.53 -10.36
N CYS A 170 7.87 -6.22 -10.13
CA CYS A 170 7.30 -5.26 -11.06
C CYS A 170 8.04 -5.26 -12.41
N TRP A 171 9.37 -5.28 -12.40
CA TRP A 171 10.17 -5.36 -13.61
C TRP A 171 9.89 -6.64 -14.41
N VAL A 172 9.87 -7.79 -13.75
CA VAL A 172 9.52 -9.07 -14.41
C VAL A 172 8.11 -8.99 -14.98
N LEU A 173 7.13 -8.49 -14.22
CA LEU A 173 5.74 -8.37 -14.64
C LEU A 173 5.61 -7.50 -15.90
N LEU A 174 6.24 -6.34 -15.91
CA LEU A 174 6.10 -5.38 -17.01
C LEU A 174 6.96 -5.73 -18.24
N GLU A 175 8.22 -6.14 -18.04
CA GLU A 175 9.18 -6.33 -19.14
C GLU A 175 9.22 -7.78 -19.66
N ARG A 176 9.05 -8.78 -18.78
CA ARG A 176 9.28 -10.19 -19.13
C ARG A 176 8.00 -10.96 -19.42
N THR A 177 6.81 -10.46 -18.97
CA THR A 177 5.56 -11.20 -19.19
C THR A 177 4.80 -10.73 -20.43
N LYS A 178 3.93 -11.61 -20.96
CA LYS A 178 2.96 -11.24 -22.01
C LYS A 178 1.99 -10.14 -21.55
N HIS A 179 1.67 -10.15 -20.26
CA HIS A 179 0.75 -9.16 -19.65
C HIS A 179 1.34 -7.76 -19.74
N GLY A 180 2.61 -7.56 -19.39
CA GLY A 180 3.27 -6.26 -19.48
C GLY A 180 3.27 -5.71 -20.91
N ARG A 181 3.62 -6.53 -21.90
CA ARG A 181 3.56 -6.10 -23.31
C ARG A 181 2.17 -5.64 -23.74
N TYR A 182 1.11 -6.30 -23.30
CA TYR A 182 -0.25 -5.89 -23.60
C TYR A 182 -0.65 -4.61 -22.86
N LEU A 183 -0.16 -4.39 -21.64
CA LEU A 183 -0.38 -3.15 -20.91
C LEU A 183 0.24 -1.96 -21.63
N TYR A 184 1.49 -2.06 -22.08
CA TYR A 184 2.15 -1.01 -22.87
C TYR A 184 1.49 -0.78 -24.23
N ALA A 185 1.06 -1.85 -24.91
CA ALA A 185 0.33 -1.71 -26.17
C ALA A 185 -0.99 -0.93 -25.99
N MET A 186 -1.70 -1.18 -24.87
CA MET A 186 -2.93 -0.45 -24.53
C MET A 186 -2.66 1.01 -24.13
N GLY A 187 -1.56 1.27 -23.42
CA GLY A 187 -1.14 2.62 -23.06
C GLY A 187 -0.77 3.47 -24.27
N GLY A 188 -0.16 2.85 -25.29
CA GLY A 188 0.17 3.55 -26.53
C GLY A 188 -1.06 3.88 -27.40
N ASN A 189 -1.93 2.91 -27.63
CA ASN A 189 -3.18 3.13 -28.39
C ASN A 189 -4.22 2.05 -28.06
N LYS A 190 -5.24 2.43 -27.28
CA LYS A 190 -6.33 1.52 -26.86
C LYS A 190 -7.12 0.97 -28.05
N THR A 191 -7.34 1.78 -29.08
CA THR A 191 -8.11 1.37 -30.27
C THR A 191 -7.34 0.35 -31.09
N ALA A 192 -6.06 0.60 -31.36
CA ALA A 192 -5.20 -0.34 -32.07
C ALA A 192 -5.04 -1.66 -31.30
N ALA A 193 -4.85 -1.61 -29.97
CA ALA A 193 -4.77 -2.78 -29.13
C ALA A 193 -6.06 -3.62 -29.18
N LYS A 194 -7.23 -2.97 -29.15
CA LYS A 194 -8.52 -3.65 -29.29
C LYS A 194 -8.69 -4.32 -30.66
N LEU A 195 -8.29 -3.65 -31.74
CA LEU A 195 -8.35 -4.20 -33.11
C LEU A 195 -7.38 -5.39 -33.28
N SER A 196 -6.26 -5.39 -32.55
CA SER A 196 -5.31 -6.51 -32.48
C SER A 196 -5.79 -7.68 -31.59
N GLY A 197 -7.06 -7.66 -31.11
CA GLY A 197 -7.64 -8.74 -30.32
C GLY A 197 -7.31 -8.71 -28.82
N ILE A 198 -6.66 -7.64 -28.31
CA ILE A 198 -6.35 -7.52 -26.89
C ILE A 198 -7.61 -7.12 -26.12
N ASN A 199 -7.97 -7.90 -25.10
CA ASN A 199 -9.10 -7.57 -24.23
C ASN A 199 -8.72 -6.47 -23.24
N VAL A 200 -8.94 -5.21 -23.64
CA VAL A 200 -8.58 -4.01 -22.86
C VAL A 200 -9.14 -4.04 -21.44
N LYS A 201 -10.42 -4.44 -21.27
CA LYS A 201 -11.05 -4.48 -19.94
C LYS A 201 -10.35 -5.46 -19.00
N LYS A 202 -10.07 -6.68 -19.50
CA LYS A 202 -9.40 -7.73 -18.71
C LYS A 202 -8.00 -7.30 -18.25
N TYR A 203 -7.19 -6.80 -19.16
CA TYR A 203 -5.80 -6.43 -18.84
C TYR A 203 -5.74 -5.19 -17.95
N ARG A 204 -6.66 -4.23 -18.12
CA ARG A 204 -6.77 -3.09 -17.24
C ARG A 204 -7.17 -3.50 -15.82
N PHE A 205 -8.14 -4.40 -15.71
CA PHE A 205 -8.53 -5.00 -14.42
C PHE A 205 -7.34 -5.68 -13.74
N MET A 206 -6.59 -6.50 -14.48
CA MET A 206 -5.40 -7.18 -13.94
C MET A 206 -4.34 -6.18 -13.47
N ALA A 207 -4.05 -5.13 -14.24
CA ALA A 207 -3.12 -4.08 -13.84
C ALA A 207 -3.54 -3.42 -12.52
N GLY A 208 -4.82 -3.10 -12.37
CA GLY A 208 -5.36 -2.55 -11.13
C GLY A 208 -5.22 -3.50 -9.94
N MET A 209 -5.48 -4.79 -10.12
CA MET A 209 -5.30 -5.77 -9.06
C MET A 209 -3.83 -5.92 -8.64
N PHE A 210 -2.88 -5.89 -9.58
CA PHE A 210 -1.45 -5.85 -9.24
C PHE A 210 -1.07 -4.55 -8.52
N ALA A 211 -1.58 -3.39 -8.96
CA ALA A 211 -1.37 -2.14 -8.26
C ALA A 211 -1.89 -2.20 -6.81
N ALA A 212 -3.07 -2.79 -6.59
CA ALA A 212 -3.64 -2.98 -5.24
C ALA A 212 -2.73 -3.82 -4.32
N VAL A 213 -2.07 -4.85 -4.84
CA VAL A 213 -1.11 -5.63 -4.07
C VAL A 213 0.09 -4.77 -3.65
N PHE A 214 0.66 -3.98 -4.56
CA PHE A 214 1.76 -3.07 -4.22
C PHE A 214 1.33 -1.99 -3.22
N ILE A 215 0.10 -1.45 -3.35
CA ILE A 215 -0.47 -0.49 -2.39
C ILE A 215 -0.58 -1.14 -1.00
N ALA A 216 -1.07 -2.38 -0.91
CA ALA A 216 -1.17 -3.10 0.36
C ALA A 216 0.21 -3.31 1.00
N VAL A 217 1.19 -3.75 0.22
CA VAL A 217 2.57 -3.93 0.71
C VAL A 217 3.15 -2.60 1.17
N ALA A 218 2.94 -1.51 0.43
CA ALA A 218 3.38 -0.17 0.83
C ALA A 218 2.76 0.25 2.17
N GLY A 219 1.44 0.06 2.36
CA GLY A 219 0.74 0.35 3.59
C GLY A 219 1.28 -0.44 4.79
N ILE A 220 1.52 -1.75 4.62
CA ILE A 220 2.13 -2.60 5.65
C ILE A 220 3.54 -2.09 6.02
N VAL A 221 4.34 -1.71 5.03
CA VAL A 221 5.70 -1.16 5.26
C VAL A 221 5.64 0.18 5.98
N VAL A 222 4.70 1.07 5.63
CA VAL A 222 4.48 2.34 6.33
C VAL A 222 4.14 2.11 7.80
N CYS A 223 3.18 1.23 8.07
CA CYS A 223 2.78 0.88 9.43
C CYS A 223 3.96 0.31 10.23
N SER A 224 4.70 -0.63 9.66
CA SER A 224 5.87 -1.25 10.31
C SER A 224 6.97 -0.23 10.60
N ARG A 225 7.21 0.71 9.70
CA ARG A 225 8.25 1.72 9.85
C ARG A 225 7.92 2.72 10.95
N ASN A 226 6.70 3.21 10.97
CA ASN A 226 6.27 4.25 11.91
C ASN A 226 5.87 3.67 13.27
N SER A 227 5.75 2.33 13.40
CA SER A 227 5.15 1.64 14.55
C SER A 227 3.76 2.21 14.90
N ALA A 228 3.10 2.80 13.90
CA ALA A 228 1.79 3.41 14.00
C ALA A 228 1.19 3.55 12.59
N ALA A 229 -0.14 3.59 12.51
CA ALA A 229 -0.85 4.03 11.32
C ALA A 229 -1.49 5.39 11.60
N GLN A 230 -1.21 6.38 10.73
CA GLN A 230 -1.70 7.75 10.80
C GLN A 230 -2.19 8.20 9.43
N ILE A 231 -3.20 9.07 9.40
CA ILE A 231 -3.64 9.78 8.19
C ILE A 231 -2.82 11.04 8.02
#